data_28d6688e486701b5f8c09fb3b8522d89
#
_entry.id   28d6688e486701b5f8c09fb3b8522d89
#
_cell.length_a   1.000
_cell.length_b   1.000
_cell.length_c   1.000
_cell.angle_alpha   90.00
_cell.angle_beta   90.00
_cell.angle_gamma   90.00
#
_symmetry.space_group_name_H-M   'P 1'
#
loop_
_entity.id
_entity.type
_entity.pdbx_description
1 polymer ?
#
loop_
_entity_poly.entity_id
_entity_poly.type
_entity_poly.pdbx_seq_one_letter_code
_entity_poly.pdbx_strand_id
1 'polypeptide(L)'
;MPQTEGVSTAAYRQRIEKLQAAMKELGFGAVVLEPGPAMVYLTGVHWGKSERTFVVVLPAKGEPVWVLPGFEEGRARELIHVGDDIRVWQEDESPYQRIVEGLRDRRVATGRVAIDDGARFFVFDGVRKLAPKLDYSGAAPLLKLGGATGR
;
A
#
# COMPACT_ATOMS: atom_id res chain seq x y z
N MET A 1 20.49 8.00 13.84
CA MET A 1 20.28 8.41 13.46
C MET A 1 19.96 8.52 12.98
N PRO A 2 19.74 8.54 12.81
CA PRO A 2 19.31 8.88 12.30
C PRO A 2 18.57 8.96 11.77
N GLN A 3 18.10 9.09 11.52
CA GLN A 3 17.45 9.36 11.10
C GLN A 3 16.82 9.50 10.58
N THR A 4 17.07 9.18 9.76
CA THR A 4 16.25 9.59 9.60
C THR A 4 15.65 9.51 10.41
N GLU A 5 16.27 9.30 10.81
CA GLU A 5 15.89 9.39 11.72
C GLU A 5 14.98 10.25 12.13
N GLY A 6 14.45 10.75 12.17
CA GLY A 6 13.67 11.82 12.67
C GLY A 6 12.18 11.72 12.55
N VAL A 7 11.66 10.83 11.74
CA VAL A 7 10.21 10.69 11.58
C VAL A 7 9.71 9.59 12.51
N SER A 8 8.79 9.95 13.40
CA SER A 8 8.23 8.98 14.34
C SER A 8 7.10 8.17 13.73
N THR A 9 6.77 7.06 14.36
CA THR A 9 5.62 6.26 13.96
C THR A 9 4.34 7.09 14.02
N ALA A 10 4.21 7.94 15.05
CA ALA A 10 3.05 8.82 15.17
C ALA A 10 2.93 9.77 13.98
N ALA A 11 4.05 10.28 13.48
CA ALA A 11 4.04 11.17 12.33
C ALA A 11 3.60 10.43 11.07
N TYR A 12 4.07 9.20 10.86
CA TYR A 12 3.60 8.40 9.73
C TYR A 12 2.11 8.13 9.83
N ARG A 13 1.60 7.82 11.01
CA ARG A 13 0.18 7.60 11.20
C ARG A 13 -0.64 8.84 10.89
N GLN A 14 -0.13 10.02 11.24
CA GLN A 14 -0.81 11.27 10.90
C GLN A 14 -0.85 11.50 9.39
N ARG A 15 0.25 11.15 8.70
CA ARG A 15 0.28 11.24 7.23
C ARG A 15 -0.75 10.30 6.59
N ILE A 16 -0.86 9.09 7.12
CA ILE A 16 -1.84 8.13 6.62
C ILE A 16 -3.26 8.62 6.90
N GLU A 17 -3.53 9.18 8.08
CA GLU A 17 -4.84 9.70 8.41
C GLU A 17 -5.25 10.84 7.48
N LYS A 18 -4.30 11.71 7.14
CA LYS A 18 -4.56 12.78 6.18
C LYS A 18 -4.90 12.22 4.80
N LEU A 19 -4.18 11.17 4.39
CA LEU A 19 -4.46 10.50 3.13
C LEU A 19 -5.83 9.83 3.17
N GLN A 20 -6.20 9.21 4.29
CA GLN A 20 -7.50 8.58 4.44
C GLN A 20 -8.65 9.60 4.34
N ALA A 21 -8.44 10.81 4.87
CA ALA A 21 -9.42 11.88 4.72
C ALA A 21 -9.57 12.26 3.24
N ALA A 22 -8.45 12.34 2.51
CA ALA A 22 -8.49 12.62 1.07
C ALA A 22 -9.18 11.48 0.30
N MET A 23 -8.96 10.24 0.69
CA MET A 23 -9.66 9.11 0.08
C MET A 23 -11.17 9.24 0.21
N LYS A 24 -11.65 9.62 1.39
CA LYS A 24 -13.08 9.80 1.61
C LYS A 24 -13.63 10.92 0.75
N GLU A 25 -12.88 12.01 0.65
CA GLU A 25 -13.30 13.15 -0.14
C GLU A 25 -13.40 12.80 -1.62
N LEU A 26 -12.46 12.03 -2.15
CA LEU A 26 -12.42 11.67 -3.57
C LEU A 26 -13.16 10.37 -3.89
N GLY A 27 -13.67 9.67 -2.88
CA GLY A 27 -14.42 8.44 -3.10
C GLY A 27 -13.57 7.20 -3.35
N PHE A 28 -12.34 7.18 -2.84
CA PHE A 28 -11.50 6.00 -2.93
C PHE A 28 -11.66 5.10 -1.71
N GLY A 29 -11.69 3.79 -1.94
CA GLY A 29 -11.71 2.82 -0.86
C GLY A 29 -10.34 2.42 -0.38
N ALA A 30 -9.33 2.51 -1.24
CA ALA A 30 -7.96 2.13 -0.89
C ALA A 30 -6.99 2.66 -1.92
N VAL A 31 -5.70 2.63 -1.55
CA VAL A 31 -4.59 2.84 -2.49
C VAL A 31 -3.59 1.72 -2.31
N VAL A 32 -3.06 1.21 -3.41
CA VAL A 32 -2.03 0.18 -3.44
C VAL A 32 -0.71 0.81 -3.85
N LEU A 33 0.30 0.69 -3.01
CA LEU A 33 1.62 1.29 -3.25
C LEU A 33 2.70 0.23 -3.35
N GLU A 34 3.53 0.34 -4.39
CA GLU A 34 4.77 -0.41 -4.50
C GLU A 34 5.91 0.34 -3.80
N PRO A 35 7.08 -0.31 -3.59
CA PRO A 35 8.24 0.41 -3.05
C PRO A 35 8.57 1.64 -3.89
N GLY A 36 8.75 2.76 -3.23
CA GLY A 36 9.03 4.02 -3.88
C GLY A 36 8.75 5.20 -2.96
N PRO A 37 8.75 6.42 -3.50
CA PRO A 37 8.66 7.62 -2.66
C PRO A 37 7.40 7.70 -1.81
N ALA A 38 6.24 7.29 -2.34
CA ALA A 38 5.00 7.37 -1.56
C ALA A 38 5.02 6.40 -0.38
N MET A 39 5.51 5.18 -0.59
CA MET A 39 5.64 4.22 0.51
C MET A 39 6.57 4.75 1.59
N VAL A 40 7.71 5.31 1.18
CA VAL A 40 8.67 5.88 2.14
C VAL A 40 8.02 7.02 2.93
N TYR A 41 7.36 7.93 2.25
CA TYR A 41 6.77 9.09 2.91
C TYR A 41 5.69 8.69 3.92
N LEU A 42 4.87 7.73 3.55
CA LEU A 42 3.70 7.34 4.35
C LEU A 42 4.02 6.32 5.42
N THR A 43 5.03 5.46 5.21
CA THR A 43 5.28 4.35 6.12
C THR A 43 6.71 4.27 6.65
N GLY A 44 7.62 4.99 6.04
CA GLY A 44 9.04 4.94 6.41
C GLY A 44 9.78 3.74 5.85
N VAL A 45 9.11 2.89 5.07
CA VAL A 45 9.75 1.67 4.56
C VAL A 45 10.49 1.96 3.27
N HIS A 46 11.80 1.72 3.30
CA HIS A 46 12.67 1.76 2.13
C HIS A 46 12.87 0.32 1.66
N TRP A 47 12.41 0.02 0.46
CA TRP A 47 12.50 -1.32 -0.10
C TRP A 47 12.80 -1.20 -1.59
N GLY A 48 13.61 -2.12 -2.10
CA GLY A 48 13.92 -2.13 -3.53
C GLY A 48 12.88 -2.94 -4.31
N LYS A 49 12.50 -2.45 -5.48
CA LYS A 49 11.63 -3.22 -6.35
C LYS A 49 12.38 -4.41 -6.92
N SER A 50 11.72 -5.56 -6.94
CA SER A 50 12.24 -6.77 -7.55
C SER A 50 11.11 -7.43 -8.33
N GLU A 51 11.39 -8.56 -8.98
CA GLU A 51 10.34 -9.29 -9.67
C GLU A 51 9.31 -9.86 -8.69
N ARG A 52 9.61 -9.90 -7.40
CA ARG A 52 8.68 -10.37 -6.38
C ARG A 52 7.87 -9.22 -5.81
N THR A 53 6.56 -9.37 -5.86
CA THR A 53 5.64 -8.31 -5.45
C THR A 53 5.71 -8.03 -3.96
N PHE A 54 5.90 -6.77 -3.63
CA PHE A 54 5.92 -6.22 -2.28
C PHE A 54 5.10 -4.95 -2.31
N VAL A 55 3.97 -4.92 -1.61
CA VAL A 55 3.09 -3.75 -1.62
C VAL A 55 2.54 -3.47 -0.24
N VAL A 56 2.09 -2.23 -0.04
CA VAL A 56 1.23 -1.89 1.08
C VAL A 56 -0.11 -1.42 0.52
N VAL A 57 -1.18 -1.89 1.13
CA VAL A 57 -2.54 -1.45 0.82
C VAL A 57 -2.97 -0.54 1.96
N LEU A 58 -3.27 0.71 1.63
CA LEU A 58 -3.76 1.68 2.62
C LEU A 58 -5.26 1.86 2.36
N PRO A 59 -6.11 1.32 3.25
CA PRO A 59 -7.55 1.48 3.06
C PRO A 59 -8.01 2.86 3.53
N ALA A 60 -9.16 3.30 3.04
CA ALA A 60 -9.75 4.56 3.50
C ALA A 60 -10.09 4.50 4.98
N LYS A 61 -10.32 3.30 5.51
CA LYS A 61 -10.65 3.09 6.91
C LYS A 61 -9.97 1.82 7.39
N GLY A 62 -9.24 1.94 8.49
CA GLY A 62 -8.57 0.80 9.10
C GLY A 62 -7.07 0.80 8.88
N GLU A 63 -6.43 -0.27 9.31
CA GLU A 63 -4.98 -0.41 9.32
C GLU A 63 -4.43 -0.83 7.96
N PRO A 64 -3.18 -0.47 7.66
CA PRO A 64 -2.52 -0.94 6.44
C PRO A 64 -2.47 -2.46 6.36
N VAL A 65 -2.47 -2.98 5.14
CA VAL A 65 -2.22 -4.40 4.88
C VAL A 65 -0.94 -4.48 4.04
N TRP A 66 0.04 -5.21 4.55
CA TRP A 66 1.29 -5.43 3.83
C TRP A 66 1.23 -6.79 3.15
N VAL A 67 1.65 -6.87 1.89
CA VAL A 67 1.73 -8.13 1.15
C VAL A 67 3.14 -8.26 0.61
N LEU A 68 3.82 -9.34 0.99
CA LEU A 68 5.23 -9.48 0.67
C LEU A 68 5.65 -10.95 0.57
N PRO A 69 6.81 -11.23 -0.09
CA PRO A 69 7.28 -12.60 -0.23
C PRO A 69 7.65 -13.20 1.12
N GLY A 70 7.34 -14.48 1.30
CA GLY A 70 7.55 -15.14 2.59
C GLY A 70 8.99 -15.14 3.06
N PHE A 71 9.95 -15.33 2.13
CA PHE A 71 11.36 -15.38 2.55
C PHE A 71 11.91 -14.01 2.93
N GLU A 72 11.21 -12.92 2.62
CA GLU A 72 11.59 -11.57 3.02
C GLU A 72 10.90 -11.13 4.31
N GLU A 73 10.07 -11.98 4.89
CA GLU A 73 9.24 -11.59 6.02
C GLU A 73 10.05 -11.10 7.21
N GLY A 74 11.13 -11.79 7.55
CA GLY A 74 11.95 -11.42 8.71
C GLY A 74 12.50 -10.01 8.58
N ARG A 75 13.09 -9.70 7.43
CA ARG A 75 13.64 -8.38 7.18
C ARG A 75 12.53 -7.32 7.12
N ALA A 76 11.42 -7.64 6.49
CA ALA A 76 10.32 -6.70 6.37
C ALA A 76 9.78 -6.32 7.74
N ARG A 77 9.63 -7.29 8.63
CA ARG A 77 9.12 -7.01 9.98
C ARG A 77 10.05 -6.10 10.77
N GLU A 78 11.34 -6.12 10.49
CA GLU A 78 12.27 -5.20 11.14
C GLU A 78 12.06 -3.76 10.67
N LEU A 79 11.58 -3.57 9.44
CA LEU A 79 11.44 -2.25 8.83
C LEU A 79 10.03 -1.68 8.94
N ILE A 80 9.02 -2.54 9.11
CA ILE A 80 7.62 -2.10 9.15
C ILE A 80 7.27 -1.70 10.58
N HIS A 81 6.93 -0.43 10.77
CA HIS A 81 6.53 0.10 12.07
C HIS A 81 5.11 0.67 12.05
N VAL A 82 4.43 0.61 10.91
CA VAL A 82 3.06 1.09 10.79
C VAL A 82 2.19 -0.08 10.35
N GLY A 83 1.36 -0.56 11.27
CA GLY A 83 0.53 -1.71 11.04
C GLY A 83 1.28 -3.02 11.26
N ASP A 84 0.52 -4.05 11.58
CA ASP A 84 1.09 -5.39 11.81
C ASP A 84 0.35 -6.48 11.02
N ASP A 85 -0.55 -6.09 10.13
CA ASP A 85 -1.25 -7.02 9.24
C ASP A 85 -0.35 -7.30 8.05
N ILE A 86 0.49 -8.31 8.18
CA ILE A 86 1.47 -8.67 7.17
C ILE A 86 1.10 -10.03 6.61
N ARG A 87 0.81 -10.05 5.31
CA ARG A 87 0.37 -11.25 4.60
C ARG A 87 1.48 -11.66 3.64
N VAL A 88 1.97 -12.87 3.83
CA VAL A 88 3.06 -13.37 3.01
C VAL A 88 2.51 -14.27 1.91
N TRP A 89 3.23 -14.35 0.80
CA TRP A 89 2.93 -15.29 -0.26
C TRP A 89 4.16 -16.13 -0.53
N GLN A 90 3.93 -17.43 -0.77
CA GLN A 90 5.00 -18.36 -1.06
C GLN A 90 5.17 -18.49 -2.58
N GLU A 91 6.25 -19.12 -3.02
CA GLU A 91 6.60 -19.16 -4.45
C GLU A 91 5.50 -19.78 -5.32
N ASP A 92 4.69 -20.67 -4.76
CA ASP A 92 3.59 -21.31 -5.48
C ASP A 92 2.25 -20.59 -5.28
N GLU A 93 2.26 -19.42 -4.66
CA GLU A 93 1.04 -18.67 -4.37
C GLU A 93 0.99 -17.37 -5.15
N SER A 94 -0.20 -16.80 -5.29
CA SER A 94 -0.40 -15.53 -5.96
C SER A 94 -0.33 -14.37 -4.97
N PRO A 95 0.60 -13.42 -5.16
CA PRO A 95 0.61 -12.21 -4.34
C PRO A 95 -0.66 -11.39 -4.54
N TYR A 96 -1.22 -11.44 -5.74
CA TYR A 96 -2.40 -10.63 -6.08
C TYR A 96 -3.62 -11.13 -5.34
N GLN A 97 -3.71 -12.43 -5.11
CA GLN A 97 -4.78 -12.98 -4.28
C GLN A 97 -4.71 -12.44 -2.87
N ARG A 98 -3.51 -12.32 -2.30
CA ARG A 98 -3.33 -11.74 -0.98
C ARG A 98 -3.75 -10.27 -0.95
N ILE A 99 -3.44 -9.53 -2.01
CA ILE A 99 -3.85 -8.12 -2.11
C ILE A 99 -5.36 -8.01 -2.13
N VAL A 100 -6.03 -8.82 -2.95
CA VAL A 100 -7.48 -8.78 -3.08
C VAL A 100 -8.16 -9.21 -1.78
N GLU A 101 -7.61 -10.23 -1.10
CA GLU A 101 -8.12 -10.63 0.21
C GLU A 101 -8.00 -9.49 1.21
N GLY A 102 -6.87 -8.77 1.18
CA GLY A 102 -6.69 -7.61 2.05
C GLY A 102 -7.70 -6.52 1.78
N LEU A 103 -7.98 -6.25 0.51
CA LEU A 103 -9.00 -5.28 0.14
C LEU A 103 -10.37 -5.70 0.68
N ARG A 104 -10.73 -6.97 0.51
CA ARG A 104 -12.01 -7.48 1.00
C ARG A 104 -12.11 -7.39 2.52
N ASP A 105 -11.05 -7.72 3.21
CA ASP A 105 -11.04 -7.68 4.67
C ASP A 105 -11.16 -6.26 5.21
N ARG A 106 -10.81 -5.28 4.41
CA ARG A 106 -11.00 -3.85 4.72
C ARG A 106 -12.30 -3.31 4.10
N ARG A 107 -13.17 -4.19 3.61
CA ARG A 107 -14.48 -3.87 3.04
C ARG A 107 -14.40 -3.06 1.76
N VAL A 108 -13.37 -3.32 0.96
CA VAL A 108 -13.18 -2.69 -0.35
C VAL A 108 -13.43 -3.75 -1.41
N ALA A 109 -14.68 -4.21 -1.52
CA ALA A 109 -15.08 -5.21 -2.50
C ALA A 109 -15.61 -4.57 -3.78
N THR A 110 -16.10 -3.34 -3.68
CA THR A 110 -16.59 -2.55 -4.81
C THR A 110 -16.12 -1.12 -4.60
N GLY A 111 -16.20 -0.31 -5.68
CA GLY A 111 -15.81 1.08 -5.61
C GLY A 111 -14.44 1.33 -6.21
N ARG A 112 -13.82 2.43 -5.81
CA ARG A 112 -12.60 2.91 -6.46
C ARG A 112 -11.36 2.54 -5.67
N VAL A 113 -10.34 2.06 -6.39
CA VAL A 113 -9.02 1.76 -5.82
C VAL A 113 -7.98 2.52 -6.63
N ALA A 114 -7.14 3.26 -5.92
CA ALA A 114 -6.04 3.97 -6.55
C ALA A 114 -4.82 3.05 -6.61
N ILE A 115 -4.10 3.10 -7.72
CA ILE A 115 -2.86 2.35 -7.89
C ILE A 115 -1.73 3.36 -8.02
N ASP A 116 -0.66 3.15 -7.29
CA ASP A 116 0.56 3.94 -7.37
C ASP A 116 0.95 4.12 -8.83
N ASP A 117 1.11 5.37 -9.28
CA ASP A 117 1.44 5.65 -10.68
C ASP A 117 2.80 5.05 -11.06
N GLY A 118 3.69 4.84 -10.08
CA GLY A 118 4.96 4.17 -10.32
C GLY A 118 4.89 2.66 -10.26
N ALA A 119 3.70 2.09 -10.01
CA ALA A 119 3.55 0.65 -9.95
C ALA A 119 3.72 0.03 -11.34
N ARG A 120 4.38 -1.12 -11.36
CA ARG A 120 4.57 -1.83 -12.61
C ARG A 120 3.25 -2.45 -13.06
N PHE A 121 3.09 -2.54 -14.37
CA PHE A 121 1.82 -2.98 -14.95
C PHE A 121 1.36 -4.32 -14.39
N PHE A 122 2.28 -5.28 -14.18
CA PHE A 122 1.88 -6.61 -13.75
C PHE A 122 1.22 -6.61 -12.37
N VAL A 123 1.53 -5.61 -11.52
CA VAL A 123 0.87 -5.51 -10.22
C VAL A 123 -0.58 -5.10 -10.41
N PHE A 124 -0.83 -4.06 -11.17
CA PHE A 124 -2.18 -3.63 -11.50
C PHE A 124 -2.97 -4.74 -12.20
N ASP A 125 -2.36 -5.32 -13.23
CA ASP A 125 -3.04 -6.35 -14.03
C ASP A 125 -3.40 -7.57 -13.20
N GLY A 126 -2.49 -7.98 -12.30
CA GLY A 126 -2.75 -9.11 -11.43
C GLY A 126 -3.92 -8.88 -10.49
N VAL A 127 -4.01 -7.68 -9.91
CA VAL A 127 -5.12 -7.33 -9.02
C VAL A 127 -6.42 -7.21 -9.82
N ARG A 128 -6.36 -6.54 -10.97
CA ARG A 128 -7.52 -6.30 -11.82
C ARG A 128 -8.18 -7.61 -12.26
N LYS A 129 -7.37 -8.61 -12.61
CA LYS A 129 -7.91 -9.89 -13.06
C LYS A 129 -8.68 -10.62 -11.97
N LEU A 130 -8.28 -10.46 -10.72
CA LEU A 130 -8.93 -11.10 -9.59
C LEU A 130 -10.07 -10.26 -9.01
N ALA A 131 -10.07 -8.96 -9.24
CA ALA A 131 -11.10 -8.06 -8.74
C ALA A 131 -11.55 -7.10 -9.86
N PRO A 132 -12.17 -7.64 -10.92
CA PRO A 132 -12.52 -6.83 -12.10
C PRO A 132 -13.65 -5.84 -11.87
N LYS A 133 -14.38 -5.97 -10.77
CA LYS A 133 -15.51 -5.07 -10.47
C LYS A 133 -15.09 -3.78 -9.80
N LEU A 134 -13.84 -3.69 -9.34
CA LEU A 134 -13.34 -2.45 -8.78
C LEU A 134 -13.03 -1.45 -9.89
N ASP A 135 -13.16 -0.17 -9.58
CA ASP A 135 -12.86 0.90 -10.51
C ASP A 135 -11.46 1.42 -10.18
N TYR A 136 -10.51 1.22 -11.09
CA TYR A 136 -9.11 1.53 -10.83
C TYR A 136 -8.71 2.84 -11.49
N SER A 137 -7.85 3.59 -10.79
CA SER A 137 -7.25 4.79 -11.37
C SER A 137 -5.88 5.03 -10.74
N GLY A 138 -5.10 5.93 -11.35
CA GLY A 138 -3.81 6.30 -10.79
C GLY A 138 -3.97 7.04 -9.49
N ALA A 139 -2.93 6.96 -8.65
CA ALA A 139 -2.98 7.52 -7.30
C ALA A 139 -2.55 8.98 -7.22
N ALA A 140 -1.98 9.54 -8.29
CA ALA A 140 -1.39 10.88 -8.22
C ALA A 140 -2.33 11.96 -7.69
N PRO A 141 -3.59 12.08 -8.17
CA PRO A 141 -4.47 13.11 -7.63
C PRO A 141 -4.77 12.90 -6.14
N LEU A 142 -4.94 11.64 -5.72
CA LEU A 142 -5.19 11.31 -4.33
C LEU A 142 -3.99 11.67 -3.46
N LEU A 143 -2.80 11.27 -3.89
CA LEU A 143 -1.58 11.53 -3.14
C LEU A 143 -1.34 13.03 -3.02
N LYS A 144 -1.61 13.78 -4.08
CA LYS A 144 -1.45 15.24 -4.06
C LYS A 144 -2.40 15.87 -3.04
N LEU A 145 -3.67 15.50 -3.07
CA LEU A 145 -4.66 16.04 -2.14
C LEU A 145 -4.31 15.68 -0.69
N GLY A 146 -3.83 14.48 -0.47
CA GLY A 146 -3.43 14.01 0.85
C GLY A 146 -2.08 14.54 1.33
N GLY A 147 -1.38 15.33 0.50
CA GLY A 147 -0.07 15.84 0.85
C GLY A 147 1.02 14.79 0.81
N ALA A 148 0.82 13.69 0.10
CA ALA A 148 1.73 12.55 0.08
C ALA A 148 2.40 12.40 -1.30
N THR A 149 3.03 13.47 -1.77
CA THR A 149 3.64 13.46 -3.10
C THR A 149 5.05 12.89 -3.12
N GLY A 150 5.57 12.47 -1.98
CA GLY A 150 6.90 11.85 -1.92
C GLY A 150 8.04 12.83 -1.82
N ARG A 151 7.78 14.02 -1.42
CA ARG A 151 8.82 15.04 -1.29
C ARG A 151 9.03 15.44 0.12
#